data_c051765c59c63cb3ade7a2a76bf94def
#
_entry.id   c051765c59c63cb3ade7a2a76bf94def
#
_cell.length_a   1.000
_cell.length_b   1.000
_cell.length_c   1.000
_cell.angle_alpha   90.00
_cell.angle_beta   90.00
_cell.angle_gamma   90.00
#
_symmetry.space_group_name_H-M   'P 1'
#
loop_
_entity.id
_entity.type
_entity.pdbx_description
1 polymer ?
#
loop_
_entity_poly.entity_id
_entity_poly.type
_entity_poly.pdbx_seq_one_letter_code
_entity_poly.pdbx_strand_id
1 'polypeptide(L)'
;VVPNFDSVKKTVLVTHADVDHCGLLSLFDQVIASGKTALCLKNEFLGNDGYREENPLHKPYINICKILTSFKAVNPEKITVPWADYENLSEPLTQIDFFDFGEMHFEVYEGKGGHLPGEIVLIDYTHHIAFTGDIYINVHGLTKEQAEYNQYAPILMTSVDTDPKLCAEERKAVMQRLGDGQWQIFGAHGFKKDYSV
;
A
#
# COMPACT_ATOMS: atom_id res chain seq x y z
N VAL A 1 2.69 21.39 -8.54
CA VAL A 1 1.49 21.33 -9.40
C VAL A 1 1.92 20.76 -10.74
N VAL A 2 1.28 19.69 -11.20
CA VAL A 2 1.55 19.08 -12.51
C VAL A 2 0.84 19.93 -13.56
N PRO A 3 1.58 20.54 -14.53
CA PRO A 3 0.95 21.33 -15.59
C PRO A 3 0.01 20.45 -16.43
N ASN A 4 -1.15 20.96 -16.79
CA ASN A 4 -2.15 20.27 -17.62
C ASN A 4 -2.66 18.94 -17.03
N PHE A 5 -2.70 18.79 -15.72
CA PHE A 5 -3.12 17.56 -15.06
C PHE A 5 -4.48 17.03 -15.57
N ASP A 6 -5.42 17.93 -15.85
CA ASP A 6 -6.75 17.54 -16.33
C ASP A 6 -6.80 17.09 -17.79
N SER A 7 -5.77 17.41 -18.60
CA SER A 7 -5.75 17.11 -20.02
C SER A 7 -4.94 15.87 -20.40
N VAL A 8 -4.25 15.23 -19.43
CA VAL A 8 -3.45 14.03 -19.65
C VAL A 8 -4.15 12.80 -19.09
N LYS A 9 -4.02 11.65 -19.75
CA LYS A 9 -4.46 10.38 -19.21
C LYS A 9 -3.61 10.04 -17.99
N LYS A 10 -4.29 9.74 -16.87
CA LYS A 10 -3.66 9.46 -15.58
C LYS A 10 -3.88 8.01 -15.20
N THR A 11 -2.78 7.31 -14.98
CA THR A 11 -2.79 5.96 -14.41
C THR A 11 -2.12 5.99 -13.05
N VAL A 12 -2.68 5.32 -12.08
CA VAL A 12 -2.10 5.14 -10.74
C VAL A 12 -2.01 3.65 -10.45
N LEU A 13 -0.90 3.26 -9.83
CA LEU A 13 -0.77 1.97 -9.18
C LEU A 13 -0.95 2.20 -7.69
N VAL A 14 -1.91 1.48 -7.08
CA VAL A 14 -2.17 1.54 -5.64
C VAL A 14 -1.62 0.28 -4.98
N THR A 15 -0.90 0.48 -3.87
CA THR A 15 -0.28 -0.64 -3.14
C THR A 15 -1.30 -1.46 -2.38
N HIS A 16 -2.27 -0.81 -1.74
CA HIS A 16 -3.31 -1.46 -0.93
C HIS A 16 -4.54 -0.55 -0.74
N ALA A 17 -5.63 -1.12 -0.21
CA ALA A 17 -6.92 -0.45 -0.08
C ALA A 17 -7.13 0.16 1.32
N ASP A 18 -6.22 1.02 1.77
CA ASP A 18 -6.49 1.83 2.96
C ASP A 18 -7.00 3.22 2.58
N VAL A 19 -7.78 3.86 3.45
CA VAL A 19 -8.51 5.10 3.13
C VAL A 19 -7.60 6.26 2.76
N ASP A 20 -6.43 6.37 3.38
CA ASP A 20 -5.43 7.40 3.13
C ASP A 20 -4.64 7.16 1.83
N HIS A 21 -4.64 5.93 1.30
CA HIS A 21 -4.06 5.58 0.00
C HIS A 21 -5.06 5.65 -1.15
N CYS A 22 -6.35 5.50 -0.84
CA CYS A 22 -7.41 5.40 -1.84
C CYS A 22 -8.20 6.70 -2.06
N GLY A 23 -8.00 7.72 -1.23
CA GLY A 23 -8.81 8.94 -1.21
C GLY A 23 -8.86 9.71 -2.53
N LEU A 24 -7.84 9.61 -3.37
CA LEU A 24 -7.74 10.32 -4.65
C LEU A 24 -7.92 9.43 -5.88
N LEU A 25 -8.14 8.13 -5.74
CA LEU A 25 -8.22 7.19 -6.87
C LEU A 25 -9.30 7.55 -7.89
N SER A 26 -10.39 8.15 -7.44
CA SER A 26 -11.49 8.60 -8.32
C SER A 26 -11.07 9.65 -9.35
N LEU A 27 -9.95 10.37 -9.14
CA LEU A 27 -9.41 11.39 -10.04
C LEU A 27 -8.59 10.80 -11.19
N PHE A 28 -8.26 9.52 -11.15
CA PHE A 28 -7.47 8.84 -12.15
C PHE A 28 -8.36 8.18 -13.20
N ASP A 29 -7.82 8.04 -14.42
CA ASP A 29 -8.52 7.40 -15.54
C ASP A 29 -8.40 5.88 -15.48
N GLN A 30 -7.30 5.39 -14.89
CA GLN A 30 -7.01 3.98 -14.69
C GLN A 30 -6.34 3.76 -13.34
N VAL A 31 -6.75 2.71 -12.62
CA VAL A 31 -6.18 2.26 -11.35
C VAL A 31 -5.68 0.84 -11.54
N ILE A 32 -4.40 0.61 -11.26
CA ILE A 32 -3.77 -0.73 -11.26
C ILE A 32 -3.69 -1.18 -9.80
N ALA A 33 -4.16 -2.40 -9.53
CA ALA A 33 -4.20 -2.96 -8.18
C ALA A 33 -4.02 -4.49 -8.21
N SER A 34 -3.67 -5.09 -7.07
CA SER A 34 -3.77 -6.54 -6.87
C SER A 34 -5.23 -7.01 -6.86
N GLY A 35 -5.46 -8.32 -7.01
CA GLY A 35 -6.81 -8.89 -7.01
C GLY A 35 -7.58 -8.58 -5.74
N LYS A 36 -6.96 -8.76 -4.57
CA LYS A 36 -7.58 -8.50 -3.27
C LYS A 36 -7.83 -7.01 -3.02
N THR A 37 -6.86 -6.14 -3.39
CA THR A 37 -7.06 -4.68 -3.34
C THR A 37 -8.21 -4.26 -4.25
N ALA A 38 -8.28 -4.77 -5.48
CA ALA A 38 -9.36 -4.48 -6.42
C ALA A 38 -10.73 -4.94 -5.91
N LEU A 39 -10.78 -6.12 -5.25
CA LEU A 39 -12.01 -6.63 -4.62
C LEU A 39 -12.48 -5.69 -3.50
N CYS A 40 -11.58 -5.22 -2.64
CA CYS A 40 -11.90 -4.27 -1.58
C CYS A 40 -12.47 -2.96 -2.17
N LEU A 41 -11.79 -2.37 -3.15
CA LEU A 41 -12.23 -1.13 -3.81
C LEU A 41 -13.60 -1.28 -4.49
N LYS A 42 -13.87 -2.45 -5.07
CA LYS A 42 -15.17 -2.79 -5.67
C LYS A 42 -16.26 -2.89 -4.60
N ASN A 43 -15.98 -3.52 -3.48
CA ASN A 43 -16.92 -3.61 -2.36
C ASN A 43 -17.28 -2.22 -1.84
N GLU A 44 -16.30 -1.34 -1.64
CA GLU A 44 -16.54 0.04 -1.23
C GLU A 44 -17.39 0.84 -2.23
N PHE A 45 -17.18 0.63 -3.53
CA PHE A 45 -18.02 1.25 -4.57
C PHE A 45 -19.48 0.80 -4.49
N LEU A 46 -19.72 -0.45 -4.12
CA LEU A 46 -21.06 -1.00 -3.91
C LEU A 46 -21.67 -0.59 -2.55
N GLY A 47 -20.96 0.18 -1.74
CA GLY A 47 -21.42 0.60 -0.41
C GLY A 47 -21.24 -0.47 0.67
N ASN A 48 -20.44 -1.49 0.42
CA ASN A 48 -20.07 -2.50 1.41
C ASN A 48 -18.84 -2.07 2.20
N ASP A 49 -18.60 -2.76 3.31
CA ASP A 49 -17.40 -2.55 4.11
C ASP A 49 -16.13 -2.96 3.35
N GLY A 50 -15.07 -2.17 3.48
CA GLY A 50 -13.70 -2.55 3.11
C GLY A 50 -13.03 -3.36 4.23
N TYR A 51 -11.81 -3.83 3.98
CA TYR A 51 -11.08 -4.67 4.95
C TYR A 51 -10.93 -4.06 6.34
N ARG A 52 -10.75 -2.75 6.44
CA ARG A 52 -10.65 -2.06 7.73
C ARG A 52 -11.98 -2.01 8.48
N GLU A 53 -13.07 -1.80 7.76
CA GLU A 53 -14.39 -1.71 8.36
C GLU A 53 -14.95 -3.06 8.81
N GLU A 54 -14.42 -4.17 8.31
CA GLU A 54 -14.75 -5.51 8.82
C GLU A 54 -14.37 -5.65 10.30
N ASN A 55 -13.37 -4.89 10.78
CA ASN A 55 -13.05 -4.79 12.18
C ASN A 55 -13.94 -3.70 12.84
N PRO A 56 -14.85 -4.09 13.78
CA PRO A 56 -15.76 -3.13 14.42
C PRO A 56 -15.06 -2.05 15.25
N LEU A 57 -13.79 -2.25 15.63
CA LEU A 57 -13.00 -1.24 16.33
C LEU A 57 -12.45 -0.17 15.36
N HIS A 58 -12.17 -0.53 14.12
CA HIS A 58 -11.66 0.40 13.12
C HIS A 58 -12.76 1.13 12.36
N LYS A 59 -13.92 0.49 12.17
CA LYS A 59 -15.04 1.00 11.37
C LYS A 59 -15.44 2.45 11.69
N PRO A 60 -15.63 2.85 12.96
CA PRO A 60 -15.99 4.24 13.26
C PRO A 60 -14.93 5.24 12.83
N TYR A 61 -13.65 4.91 13.02
CA TYR A 61 -12.54 5.75 12.63
C TYR A 61 -12.47 5.91 11.10
N ILE A 62 -12.54 4.82 10.35
CA ILE A 62 -12.52 4.85 8.88
C ILE A 62 -13.70 5.64 8.33
N ASN A 63 -14.89 5.48 8.88
CA ASN A 63 -16.06 6.26 8.48
C ASN A 63 -15.86 7.76 8.70
N ILE A 64 -15.26 8.15 9.82
CA ILE A 64 -14.92 9.56 10.08
C ILE A 64 -13.90 10.06 9.05
N CYS A 65 -12.84 9.30 8.77
CA CYS A 65 -11.84 9.64 7.75
C CYS A 65 -12.49 9.83 6.38
N LYS A 66 -13.37 8.92 5.95
CA LYS A 66 -14.11 9.01 4.68
C LYS A 66 -14.96 10.29 4.60
N ILE A 67 -15.63 10.68 5.68
CA ILE A 67 -16.42 11.92 5.74
C ILE A 67 -15.50 13.15 5.65
N LEU A 68 -14.45 13.21 6.46
CA LEU A 68 -13.54 14.36 6.53
C LEU A 68 -12.76 14.58 5.23
N THR A 69 -12.42 13.53 4.52
CA THR A 69 -11.69 13.59 3.25
C THR A 69 -12.61 13.72 2.03
N SER A 70 -13.93 13.70 2.22
CA SER A 70 -14.89 13.62 1.13
C SER A 70 -14.59 12.46 0.18
N PHE A 71 -14.26 11.30 0.76
CA PHE A 71 -13.87 10.09 0.05
C PHE A 71 -14.89 9.74 -1.06
N LYS A 72 -14.37 9.41 -2.22
CA LYS A 72 -15.16 8.91 -3.35
C LYS A 72 -14.61 7.59 -3.80
N ALA A 73 -15.38 6.53 -3.65
CA ALA A 73 -15.01 5.21 -4.15
C ALA A 73 -14.74 5.25 -5.66
N VAL A 74 -13.74 4.51 -6.09
CA VAL A 74 -13.36 4.43 -7.50
C VAL A 74 -14.34 3.53 -8.27
N ASN A 75 -14.75 3.95 -9.48
CA ASN A 75 -15.56 3.10 -10.35
C ASN A 75 -14.76 1.85 -10.75
N PRO A 76 -15.29 0.63 -10.50
CA PRO A 76 -14.64 -0.62 -10.84
C PRO A 76 -14.20 -0.76 -12.31
N GLU A 77 -14.88 -0.11 -13.24
CA GLU A 77 -14.51 -0.09 -14.66
C GLU A 77 -13.14 0.54 -14.93
N LYS A 78 -12.66 1.37 -14.00
CA LYS A 78 -11.32 1.97 -14.07
C LYS A 78 -10.22 1.07 -13.49
N ILE A 79 -10.60 -0.02 -12.80
CA ILE A 79 -9.65 -0.88 -12.10
C ILE A 79 -9.15 -1.97 -13.05
N THR A 80 -7.85 -2.11 -13.14
CA THR A 80 -7.16 -3.17 -13.87
C THR A 80 -6.37 -4.02 -12.89
N VAL A 81 -6.54 -5.33 -12.97
CA VAL A 81 -5.75 -6.33 -12.23
C VAL A 81 -4.87 -7.05 -13.25
N PRO A 82 -3.61 -6.65 -13.44
CA PRO A 82 -2.75 -7.25 -14.46
C PRO A 82 -2.16 -8.60 -14.02
N TRP A 83 -2.14 -8.86 -12.72
CA TRP A 83 -1.49 -10.03 -12.14
C TRP A 83 -2.47 -11.13 -11.80
N ALA A 84 -1.99 -12.38 -11.81
CA ALA A 84 -2.79 -13.51 -11.35
C ALA A 84 -3.14 -13.34 -9.85
N ASP A 85 -4.35 -13.71 -9.50
CA ASP A 85 -4.79 -13.73 -8.09
C ASP A 85 -4.33 -15.04 -7.44
N TYR A 86 -3.53 -14.91 -6.39
CA TYR A 86 -3.03 -16.04 -5.61
C TYR A 86 -3.84 -16.17 -4.32
N GLU A 87 -4.72 -17.15 -4.27
CA GLU A 87 -5.56 -17.41 -3.08
C GLU A 87 -4.74 -17.77 -1.83
N ASN A 88 -3.63 -18.48 -2.03
CA ASN A 88 -2.79 -18.97 -0.93
C ASN A 88 -1.32 -18.60 -1.14
N LEU A 89 -0.91 -17.51 -0.52
CA LEU A 89 0.49 -17.12 -0.45
C LEU A 89 1.24 -18.01 0.55
N SER A 90 2.26 -18.72 0.09
CA SER A 90 3.03 -19.65 0.93
C SER A 90 4.01 -18.94 1.85
N GLU A 91 4.60 -17.84 1.37
CA GLU A 91 5.60 -17.04 2.07
C GLU A 91 4.99 -15.72 2.57
N PRO A 92 5.59 -15.07 3.58
CA PRO A 92 5.14 -13.76 4.05
C PRO A 92 5.12 -12.72 2.93
N LEU A 93 6.07 -12.79 1.99
CA LEU A 93 6.15 -11.94 0.81
C LEU A 93 6.41 -12.82 -0.42
N THR A 94 5.43 -12.96 -1.28
CA THR A 94 5.46 -13.85 -2.45
C THR A 94 5.59 -13.02 -3.73
N GLN A 95 6.57 -13.34 -4.57
CA GLN A 95 6.63 -12.75 -5.91
C GLN A 95 5.46 -13.26 -6.75
N ILE A 96 4.69 -12.32 -7.30
CA ILE A 96 3.50 -12.64 -8.07
C ILE A 96 3.68 -12.38 -9.57
N ASP A 97 4.49 -11.38 -9.94
CA ASP A 97 4.72 -11.04 -11.35
C ASP A 97 5.81 -9.96 -11.47
N PHE A 98 5.79 -9.24 -12.60
CA PHE A 98 6.62 -8.10 -12.94
C PHE A 98 5.76 -6.91 -13.37
N PHE A 99 6.31 -5.70 -13.27
CA PHE A 99 5.68 -4.47 -13.72
C PHE A 99 6.71 -3.52 -14.31
N ASP A 100 6.52 -3.14 -15.57
CA ASP A 100 7.40 -2.19 -16.25
C ASP A 100 6.86 -0.77 -16.19
N PHE A 101 7.72 0.17 -15.84
CA PHE A 101 7.41 1.60 -15.84
C PHE A 101 8.60 2.40 -16.39
N GLY A 102 8.50 2.85 -17.65
CA GLY A 102 9.60 3.49 -18.33
C GLY A 102 10.78 2.54 -18.53
N GLU A 103 11.94 2.90 -17.99
CA GLU A 103 13.15 2.07 -18.01
C GLU A 103 13.26 1.15 -16.77
N MET A 104 12.36 1.29 -15.81
CA MET A 104 12.36 0.49 -14.59
C MET A 104 11.59 -0.82 -14.81
N HIS A 105 12.15 -1.89 -14.27
CA HIS A 105 11.57 -3.23 -14.30
C HIS A 105 11.41 -3.72 -12.86
N PHE A 106 10.19 -3.68 -12.36
CA PHE A 106 9.87 -4.06 -10.99
C PHE A 106 9.47 -5.53 -10.90
N GLU A 107 10.07 -6.26 -9.98
CA GLU A 107 9.46 -7.46 -9.43
C GLU A 107 8.32 -7.05 -8.50
N VAL A 108 7.15 -7.68 -8.68
CA VAL A 108 5.94 -7.41 -7.90
C VAL A 108 5.78 -8.51 -6.86
N TYR A 109 5.74 -8.12 -5.61
CA TYR A 109 5.51 -9.02 -4.49
C TYR A 109 4.18 -8.70 -3.83
N GLU A 110 3.45 -9.70 -3.37
CA GLU A 110 2.26 -9.53 -2.54
C GLU A 110 2.53 -10.02 -1.12
N GLY A 111 2.17 -9.20 -0.13
CA GLY A 111 2.17 -9.55 1.28
C GLY A 111 1.00 -10.48 1.61
N LYS A 112 1.19 -11.32 2.61
CA LYS A 112 0.20 -12.32 3.05
C LYS A 112 -1.01 -11.70 3.78
N GLY A 113 -1.00 -10.38 3.98
CA GLY A 113 -2.07 -9.60 4.61
C GLY A 113 -1.76 -9.19 6.05
N GLY A 114 -0.49 -9.06 6.39
CA GLY A 114 -0.08 -8.58 7.70
C GLY A 114 -0.53 -7.16 7.96
N HIS A 115 -0.29 -6.25 7.02
CA HIS A 115 -0.86 -4.90 7.07
C HIS A 115 -2.30 -4.91 6.51
N LEU A 116 -2.45 -5.17 5.21
CA LEU A 116 -3.75 -5.37 4.57
C LEU A 116 -3.68 -6.47 3.49
N PRO A 117 -4.79 -7.21 3.30
CA PRO A 117 -4.87 -8.19 2.21
C PRO A 117 -4.65 -7.53 0.85
N GLY A 118 -3.78 -8.14 0.03
CA GLY A 118 -3.48 -7.67 -1.32
C GLY A 118 -2.48 -6.53 -1.40
N GLU A 119 -1.83 -6.16 -0.29
CA GLU A 119 -0.79 -5.14 -0.34
C GLU A 119 0.42 -5.63 -1.12
N ILE A 120 0.92 -4.77 -2.02
CA ILE A 120 2.04 -5.08 -2.89
C ILE A 120 3.28 -4.25 -2.59
N VAL A 121 4.42 -4.87 -2.84
CA VAL A 121 5.76 -4.26 -2.82
C VAL A 121 6.35 -4.37 -4.23
N LEU A 122 6.97 -3.30 -4.69
CA LEU A 122 7.64 -3.23 -5.99
C LEU A 122 9.13 -3.05 -5.78
N ILE A 123 9.97 -3.90 -6.39
CA ILE A 123 11.44 -3.84 -6.25
C ILE A 123 12.09 -3.83 -7.62
N ASP A 124 12.82 -2.78 -7.94
CA ASP A 124 13.71 -2.70 -9.12
C ASP A 124 15.16 -2.93 -8.66
N TYR A 125 15.67 -4.11 -8.94
CA TYR A 125 17.05 -4.50 -8.58
C TYR A 125 18.12 -3.82 -9.43
N THR A 126 17.77 -3.33 -10.62
CA THR A 126 18.71 -2.63 -11.50
C THR A 126 19.03 -1.24 -10.99
N HIS A 127 18.00 -0.52 -10.56
CA HIS A 127 18.14 0.85 -10.06
C HIS A 127 18.21 0.94 -8.53
N HIS A 128 18.08 -0.19 -7.84
CA HIS A 128 18.02 -0.29 -6.37
C HIS A 128 16.92 0.63 -5.78
N ILE A 129 15.71 0.52 -6.34
CA ILE A 129 14.53 1.27 -5.91
C ILE A 129 13.46 0.29 -5.41
N ALA A 130 12.86 0.60 -4.27
CA ALA A 130 11.73 -0.17 -3.74
C ALA A 130 10.59 0.75 -3.31
N PHE A 131 9.34 0.37 -3.68
CA PHE A 131 8.10 0.94 -3.15
C PHE A 131 7.45 -0.12 -2.26
N THR A 132 7.30 0.19 -0.99
CA THR A 132 7.00 -0.83 0.03
C THR A 132 5.64 -0.66 0.71
N GLY A 133 4.83 0.29 0.24
CA GLY A 133 3.53 0.55 0.86
C GLY A 133 3.66 0.80 2.37
N ASP A 134 2.77 0.21 3.14
CA ASP A 134 2.78 0.28 4.60
C ASP A 134 3.40 -0.96 5.26
N ILE A 135 3.73 -1.99 4.48
CA ILE A 135 4.49 -3.14 4.99
C ILE A 135 5.82 -2.66 5.59
N TYR A 136 6.53 -1.76 4.90
CA TYR A 136 7.77 -1.20 5.40
C TYR A 136 7.78 0.32 5.22
N ILE A 137 7.48 1.04 6.29
CA ILE A 137 7.50 2.50 6.31
C ILE A 137 8.80 3.04 6.90
N ASN A 138 9.20 4.23 6.46
CA ASN A 138 10.33 4.92 7.04
C ASN A 138 9.88 5.89 8.15
N VAL A 139 10.07 5.48 9.39
CA VAL A 139 9.80 6.34 10.56
C VAL A 139 10.83 7.47 10.74
N HIS A 140 11.97 7.41 10.03
CA HIS A 140 12.92 8.52 10.01
C HIS A 140 12.37 9.66 9.15
N GLY A 141 12.36 10.85 9.68
CA GLY A 141 11.77 12.02 9.01
C GLY A 141 10.38 12.39 9.54
N LEU A 142 9.81 11.59 10.42
CA LEU A 142 8.73 12.04 11.27
C LEU A 142 9.25 13.10 12.26
N THR A 143 8.42 14.06 12.63
CA THR A 143 8.77 14.96 13.74
C THR A 143 8.91 14.14 15.02
N LYS A 144 9.58 14.71 16.03
CA LYS A 144 9.74 14.05 17.32
C LYS A 144 8.37 13.64 17.91
N GLU A 145 7.38 14.52 17.79
CA GLU A 145 6.02 14.30 18.26
C GLU A 145 5.32 13.17 17.48
N GLN A 146 5.51 13.11 16.15
CA GLN A 146 4.96 12.03 15.33
C GLN A 146 5.63 10.69 15.67
N ALA A 147 6.95 10.65 15.84
CA ALA A 147 7.67 9.44 16.23
C ALA A 147 7.26 8.97 17.62
N GLU A 148 7.08 9.88 18.58
CA GLU A 148 6.60 9.58 19.92
C GLU A 148 5.15 9.05 19.89
N TYR A 149 4.26 9.67 19.10
CA TYR A 149 2.90 9.21 18.91
C TYR A 149 2.85 7.79 18.35
N ASN A 150 3.68 7.48 17.35
CA ASN A 150 3.74 6.13 16.75
C ASN A 150 4.19 5.05 17.76
N GLN A 151 4.98 5.40 18.78
CA GLN A 151 5.32 4.45 19.84
C GLN A 151 4.10 4.03 20.66
N TYR A 152 3.12 4.92 20.78
CA TYR A 152 1.88 4.68 21.55
C TYR A 152 0.73 4.22 20.66
N ALA A 153 0.84 4.34 19.33
CA ALA A 153 -0.22 3.95 18.41
C ALA A 153 -0.72 2.51 18.62
N PRO A 154 0.12 1.50 18.88
CA PRO A 154 -0.32 0.16 19.21
C PRO A 154 -1.14 0.05 20.50
N ILE A 155 -1.04 1.06 21.38
CA ILE A 155 -1.73 1.10 22.68
C ILE A 155 -2.99 1.96 22.60
N LEU A 156 -2.92 3.08 21.88
CA LEU A 156 -4.02 4.05 21.77
C LEU A 156 -4.95 3.77 20.61
N MET A 157 -4.42 3.21 19.54
CA MET A 157 -5.17 2.73 18.39
C MET A 157 -4.90 1.24 18.29
N THR A 158 -5.93 0.44 18.14
CA THR A 158 -5.74 -0.94 17.68
C THR A 158 -4.78 -0.87 16.50
N SER A 159 -3.76 -1.70 16.53
CA SER A 159 -2.69 -1.72 15.52
C SER A 159 -3.25 -1.42 14.13
N VAL A 160 -2.61 -0.54 13.41
CA VAL A 160 -2.94 -0.30 12.00
C VAL A 160 -2.69 -1.53 11.12
N ASP A 161 -1.89 -2.48 11.60
CA ASP A 161 -1.70 -3.78 10.95
C ASP A 161 -2.87 -4.72 11.27
N THR A 162 -3.36 -5.45 10.27
CA THR A 162 -4.41 -6.47 10.45
C THR A 162 -3.88 -7.63 11.31
N ASP A 163 -2.66 -8.07 11.03
CA ASP A 163 -1.89 -9.00 11.86
C ASP A 163 -0.47 -8.47 12.08
N PRO A 164 -0.19 -7.84 13.24
CA PRO A 164 1.12 -7.24 13.52
C PRO A 164 2.30 -8.23 13.51
N LYS A 165 2.04 -9.49 13.85
CA LYS A 165 3.10 -10.52 13.82
C LYS A 165 3.45 -10.89 12.40
N LEU A 166 2.44 -11.14 11.59
CA LEU A 166 2.61 -11.42 10.17
C LEU A 166 3.24 -10.24 9.44
N CYS A 167 2.80 -9.01 9.72
CA CYS A 167 3.39 -7.81 9.14
C CYS A 167 4.87 -7.65 9.52
N ALA A 168 5.26 -8.03 10.74
CA ALA A 168 6.67 -8.06 11.13
C ALA A 168 7.48 -9.10 10.35
N GLU A 169 6.88 -10.23 9.97
CA GLU A 169 7.51 -11.23 9.10
C GLU A 169 7.62 -10.72 7.66
N GLU A 170 6.59 -10.04 7.16
CA GLU A 170 6.60 -9.38 5.84
C GLU A 170 7.70 -8.31 5.76
N ARG A 171 7.84 -7.46 6.79
CA ARG A 171 8.94 -6.47 6.88
C ARG A 171 10.31 -7.12 6.81
N LYS A 172 10.51 -8.23 7.51
CA LYS A 172 11.78 -8.99 7.43
C LYS A 172 11.99 -9.56 6.04
N ALA A 173 10.93 -10.08 5.40
CA ALA A 173 11.01 -10.60 4.04
C ALA A 173 11.37 -9.49 3.03
N VAL A 174 10.81 -8.28 3.16
CA VAL A 174 11.22 -7.12 2.35
C VAL A 174 12.71 -6.87 2.50
N MET A 175 13.22 -6.79 3.75
CA MET A 175 14.64 -6.55 3.99
C MET A 175 15.53 -7.66 3.42
N GLN A 176 15.10 -8.92 3.50
CA GLN A 176 15.82 -10.05 2.92
C GLN A 176 15.85 -9.99 1.38
N ARG A 177 14.77 -9.53 0.74
CA ARG A 177 14.71 -9.36 -0.72
C ARG A 177 15.62 -8.22 -1.19
N LEU A 178 15.72 -7.13 -0.45
CA LEU A 178 16.63 -6.04 -0.78
C LEU A 178 18.11 -6.50 -0.68
N GLY A 179 18.45 -7.35 0.30
CA GLY A 179 19.80 -7.83 0.49
C GLY A 179 20.81 -6.70 0.75
N ASP A 180 22.07 -6.97 0.42
CA ASP A 180 23.15 -6.00 0.57
C ASP A 180 23.12 -4.96 -0.55
N GLY A 181 23.48 -3.73 -0.25
CA GLY A 181 23.57 -2.66 -1.22
C GLY A 181 23.06 -1.31 -0.73
N GLN A 182 23.10 -0.32 -1.64
CA GLN A 182 22.51 0.98 -1.39
C GLN A 182 21.15 1.03 -2.09
N TRP A 183 20.10 1.21 -1.31
CA TRP A 183 18.72 1.21 -1.78
C TRP A 183 18.04 2.55 -1.54
N GLN A 184 17.15 2.93 -2.44
CA GLN A 184 16.18 3.99 -2.24
C GLN A 184 14.81 3.35 -1.95
N ILE A 185 14.37 3.45 -0.71
CA ILE A 185 13.11 2.86 -0.26
C ILE A 185 12.06 3.96 -0.09
N PHE A 186 10.94 3.80 -0.77
CA PHE A 186 9.77 4.66 -0.69
C PHE A 186 8.66 3.88 0.01
N GLY A 187 8.54 4.10 1.32
CA GLY A 187 7.35 3.68 2.07
C GLY A 187 6.22 4.69 1.82
N ALA A 188 4.99 4.30 2.12
CA ALA A 188 3.87 5.20 1.94
C ALA A 188 3.85 6.35 2.95
N HIS A 189 4.44 6.15 4.11
CA HIS A 189 4.59 7.16 5.15
C HIS A 189 6.06 7.48 5.43
N GLY A 190 6.32 8.75 5.78
CA GLY A 190 7.66 9.25 6.05
C GLY A 190 8.41 9.67 4.78
N PHE A 191 9.69 10.01 4.95
CA PHE A 191 10.55 10.38 3.83
C PHE A 191 11.17 9.15 3.16
N LYS A 192 11.61 9.34 1.90
CA LYS A 192 12.47 8.37 1.22
C LYS A 192 13.62 7.98 2.14
N LYS A 193 13.87 6.68 2.27
CA LYS A 193 15.00 6.15 3.03
C LYS A 193 16.10 5.74 2.07
N ASP A 194 17.27 6.35 2.23
CA ASP A 194 18.51 5.81 1.67
C ASP A 194 19.01 4.75 2.64
N TYR A 195 19.00 3.51 2.19
CA TYR A 195 19.34 2.35 2.97
C TYR A 195 20.65 1.73 2.45
N SER A 196 21.59 1.53 3.34
CA SER A 196 22.81 0.74 3.07
C SER A 196 22.93 -0.35 4.13
N VAL A 197 23.09 -1.57 3.71
CA VAL A 197 23.48 -2.69 4.56
C VAL A 197 24.99 -2.74 4.70
#